data_55a6e1cd2bd537ce4cb4e07c5866f1e6
#
_entry.id   55a6e1cd2bd537ce4cb4e07c5866f1e6
#
_cell.length_a   1.000
_cell.length_b   1.000
_cell.length_c   1.000
_cell.angle_alpha   90.00
_cell.angle_beta   90.00
_cell.angle_gamma   90.00
#
_symmetry.space_group_name_H-M   'P 1'
#
loop_
_entity.id
_entity.type
_entity.pdbx_description
1 polymer ?
#
loop_
_entity_poly.entity_id
_entity_poly.type
_entity_poly.pdbx_seq_one_letter_code
_entity_poly.pdbx_strand_id
1 'polypeptide(L)'
;EGQGLTAVEQIFNRNAVGVASSTPLHTGSDVRVKVNIVGSQDTTGPMTCQELESMAASTISPSVDGAFQSGCHTASVWDNKAKANTPKLMAFMNDFGVITARDPKGVYHSMTDVIHKVLNDITVDDRAIIIGGDSHTRMSKGVAFGADSGTVAIALATGECAMPIPESVKVTFKG
;
A
#
# COMPACT_ATOMS: atom_id res chain seq x y z
N GLU A 1 -11.61 -29.15 19.32
CA GLU A 1 -10.26 -28.86 18.80
C GLU A 1 -10.35 -27.54 18.08
N GLY A 2 -9.76 -26.46 18.65
CA GLY A 2 -9.77 -25.14 18.05
C GLY A 2 -8.98 -25.18 16.73
N GLN A 3 -9.60 -24.76 15.63
CA GLN A 3 -8.88 -24.58 14.38
C GLN A 3 -7.80 -23.53 14.61
N GLY A 4 -6.55 -23.85 14.22
CA GLY A 4 -5.46 -22.89 14.26
C GLY A 4 -5.74 -21.71 13.30
N LEU A 5 -5.14 -20.55 13.58
CA LEU A 5 -5.27 -19.36 12.74
C LEU A 5 -4.76 -19.63 11.32
N THR A 6 -5.50 -19.17 10.33
CA THR A 6 -5.04 -19.12 8.93
C THR A 6 -3.84 -18.18 8.79
N ALA A 7 -3.09 -18.29 7.70
CA ALA A 7 -1.94 -17.40 7.46
C ALA A 7 -2.35 -15.92 7.45
N VAL A 8 -3.53 -15.60 6.88
CA VAL A 8 -4.06 -14.23 6.86
C VAL A 8 -4.40 -13.76 8.27
N GLU A 9 -5.11 -14.57 9.06
CA GLU A 9 -5.41 -14.23 10.46
C GLU A 9 -4.14 -14.02 11.29
N GLN A 10 -3.10 -14.82 11.09
CA GLN A 10 -1.81 -14.63 11.76
C GLN A 10 -1.17 -13.29 11.40
N ILE A 11 -1.20 -12.89 10.12
CA ILE A 11 -0.65 -11.61 9.65
C ILE A 11 -1.46 -10.44 10.25
N PHE A 12 -2.79 -10.53 10.26
CA PHE A 12 -3.63 -9.50 10.86
C PHE A 12 -3.41 -9.38 12.37
N ASN A 13 -3.38 -10.50 13.10
CA ASN A 13 -3.12 -10.49 14.54
C ASN A 13 -1.76 -9.88 14.89
N ARG A 14 -0.73 -10.15 14.07
CA ARG A 14 0.61 -9.56 14.24
C ARG A 14 0.62 -8.04 14.07
N ASN A 15 -0.17 -7.54 13.13
CA ASN A 15 -0.21 -6.12 12.78
C ASN A 15 -1.36 -5.35 13.46
N ALA A 16 -2.17 -6.02 14.28
CA ALA A 16 -3.30 -5.39 14.96
C ALA A 16 -2.84 -4.29 15.92
N VAL A 17 -3.54 -3.15 15.89
CA VAL A 17 -3.27 -1.99 16.73
C VAL A 17 -4.32 -1.89 17.83
N GLY A 18 -3.86 -1.73 19.07
CA GLY A 18 -4.74 -1.54 20.22
C GLY A 18 -5.48 -2.80 20.71
N VAL A 19 -5.10 -3.97 20.22
CA VAL A 19 -5.67 -5.27 20.62
C VAL A 19 -4.66 -6.02 21.51
N ALA A 20 -5.15 -6.57 22.61
CA ALA A 20 -4.31 -7.40 23.48
C ALA A 20 -3.89 -8.69 22.74
N SER A 21 -2.62 -9.03 22.77
CA SER A 21 -2.07 -10.22 22.09
C SER A 21 -2.65 -11.56 22.57
N SER A 22 -3.37 -11.56 23.69
CA SER A 22 -4.06 -12.72 24.25
C SER A 22 -5.42 -13.02 23.61
N THR A 23 -5.94 -12.12 22.77
CA THR A 23 -7.24 -12.27 22.13
C THR A 23 -7.04 -12.48 20.63
N PRO A 24 -7.06 -13.73 20.14
CA PRO A 24 -6.90 -13.96 18.71
C PRO A 24 -8.10 -13.40 17.94
N LEU A 25 -7.80 -12.68 16.88
CA LEU A 25 -8.78 -12.14 15.93
C LEU A 25 -8.98 -13.16 14.81
N HIS A 26 -10.22 -13.31 14.39
CA HIS A 26 -10.62 -14.26 13.35
C HIS A 26 -11.26 -13.54 12.17
N THR A 27 -11.39 -14.24 11.06
CA THR A 27 -12.13 -13.82 9.86
C THR A 27 -13.44 -13.12 10.23
N GLY A 28 -13.71 -11.98 9.60
CA GLY A 28 -14.88 -11.14 9.83
C GLY A 28 -14.75 -10.16 11.01
N SER A 29 -13.68 -10.24 11.80
CA SER A 29 -13.42 -9.23 12.84
C SER A 29 -12.97 -7.92 12.19
N ASP A 30 -13.58 -6.80 12.55
CA ASP A 30 -13.08 -5.46 12.21
C ASP A 30 -11.87 -5.13 13.09
N VAL A 31 -10.78 -4.75 12.46
CA VAL A 31 -9.53 -4.47 13.16
C VAL A 31 -8.79 -3.29 12.53
N ARG A 32 -8.17 -2.49 13.36
CA ARG A 32 -7.18 -1.50 12.94
C ARG A 32 -5.81 -2.16 12.89
N VAL A 33 -5.14 -2.08 11.76
CA VAL A 33 -3.84 -2.72 11.55
C VAL A 33 -2.77 -1.71 11.15
N LYS A 34 -1.53 -1.97 11.52
CA LYS A 34 -0.36 -1.30 10.96
C LYS A 34 -0.28 -1.65 9.48
N VAL A 35 -0.08 -0.64 8.64
CA VAL A 35 0.23 -0.78 7.23
C VAL A 35 1.74 -0.65 7.04
N ASN A 36 2.36 -1.69 6.50
CA ASN A 36 3.81 -1.72 6.35
C ASN A 36 4.27 -1.02 5.07
N ILE A 37 3.59 -1.27 3.97
CA ILE A 37 3.97 -0.75 2.65
C ILE A 37 2.76 -0.06 2.01
N VAL A 38 3.01 1.11 1.44
CA VAL A 38 1.97 1.88 0.76
C VAL A 38 2.40 2.22 -0.66
N GLY A 39 1.49 2.04 -1.61
CA GLY A 39 1.69 2.38 -3.00
C GLY A 39 0.66 3.37 -3.53
N SER A 40 1.10 4.30 -4.35
CA SER A 40 0.22 5.16 -5.13
C SER A 40 0.66 5.16 -6.59
N GLN A 41 -0.24 5.46 -7.50
CA GLN A 41 0.05 5.56 -8.92
C GLN A 41 -0.60 6.82 -9.51
N ASP A 42 -0.23 7.17 -10.71
CA ASP A 42 -0.50 8.49 -11.30
C ASP A 42 -1.98 8.76 -11.67
N THR A 43 -2.83 7.73 -11.76
CA THR A 43 -4.28 7.96 -11.96
C THR A 43 -5.03 8.18 -10.65
N THR A 44 -4.58 7.63 -9.54
CA THR A 44 -5.17 7.82 -8.20
C THR A 44 -4.40 8.84 -7.36
N GLY A 45 -3.13 9.05 -7.64
CA GLY A 45 -2.24 9.93 -6.91
C GLY A 45 -2.73 11.36 -6.72
N PRO A 46 -3.29 12.02 -7.75
CA PRO A 46 -3.82 13.39 -7.57
C PRO A 46 -4.91 13.49 -6.51
N MET A 47 -5.81 12.50 -6.43
CA MET A 47 -6.81 12.44 -5.37
C MET A 47 -6.19 12.12 -4.01
N THR A 48 -5.21 11.24 -3.98
CA THR A 48 -4.45 10.94 -2.74
C THR A 48 -3.80 12.21 -2.18
N CYS A 49 -3.22 13.07 -3.03
CA CYS A 49 -2.67 14.35 -2.59
C CYS A 49 -3.73 15.27 -1.98
N GLN A 50 -4.90 15.40 -2.63
CA GLN A 50 -6.02 16.20 -2.11
C GLN A 50 -6.51 15.70 -0.75
N GLU A 51 -6.61 14.38 -0.57
CA GLU A 51 -6.98 13.79 0.72
C GLU A 51 -5.92 14.06 1.80
N LEU A 52 -4.62 13.95 1.48
CA LEU A 52 -3.53 14.28 2.40
C LEU A 52 -3.57 15.77 2.81
N GLU A 53 -3.81 16.68 1.86
CA GLU A 53 -3.98 18.10 2.13
C GLU A 53 -5.20 18.37 3.01
N SER A 54 -6.34 17.71 2.75
CA SER A 54 -7.57 17.86 3.54
C SER A 54 -7.42 17.39 4.98
N MET A 55 -6.58 16.40 5.22
CA MET A 55 -6.21 15.91 6.55
C MET A 55 -5.13 16.77 7.22
N ALA A 56 -4.62 17.81 6.57
CA ALA A 56 -3.47 18.59 7.01
C ALA A 56 -2.23 17.72 7.32
N ALA A 57 -2.10 16.60 6.63
CA ALA A 57 -0.93 15.74 6.75
C ALA A 57 0.25 16.37 6.00
N SER A 58 1.42 16.41 6.62
CA SER A 58 2.62 17.05 6.07
C SER A 58 3.76 16.09 5.75
N THR A 59 3.68 14.86 6.22
CA THR A 59 4.71 13.84 6.00
C THR A 59 4.13 12.44 6.17
N ILE A 60 4.84 11.47 5.59
CA ILE A 60 4.51 10.05 5.77
C ILE A 60 4.67 9.64 7.24
N SER A 61 3.79 8.77 7.70
CA SER A 61 3.90 8.18 9.03
C SER A 61 5.20 7.41 9.21
N PRO A 62 5.94 7.60 10.32
CA PRO A 62 7.17 6.86 10.59
C PRO A 62 6.94 5.35 10.82
N SER A 63 5.69 4.92 10.98
CA SER A 63 5.34 3.50 11.10
C SER A 63 5.24 2.77 9.76
N VAL A 64 5.21 3.49 8.63
CA VAL A 64 5.26 2.91 7.29
C VAL A 64 6.69 2.53 6.96
N ASP A 65 6.93 1.26 6.66
CA ASP A 65 8.27 0.74 6.40
C ASP A 65 8.77 1.12 4.98
N GLY A 66 7.84 1.41 4.04
CA GLY A 66 8.17 1.89 2.70
C GLY A 66 6.95 2.38 1.94
N ALA A 67 7.14 3.38 1.10
CA ALA A 67 6.09 3.88 0.22
C ALA A 67 6.65 4.26 -1.15
N PHE A 68 5.86 4.06 -2.20
CA PHE A 68 6.24 4.34 -3.57
C PHE A 68 5.12 4.99 -4.37
N GLN A 69 5.46 6.07 -5.10
CA GLN A 69 4.59 6.70 -6.09
C GLN A 69 5.05 6.33 -7.49
N SER A 70 4.18 5.65 -8.24
CA SER A 70 4.41 5.30 -9.64
C SER A 70 3.74 6.27 -10.61
N GLY A 71 4.32 6.43 -11.79
CA GLY A 71 3.73 7.07 -12.96
C GLY A 71 3.41 6.08 -14.09
N CYS A 72 3.35 4.80 -13.81
CA CYS A 72 3.34 3.74 -14.82
C CYS A 72 2.07 3.70 -15.69
N HIS A 73 0.93 4.19 -15.21
CA HIS A 73 -0.32 4.15 -15.97
C HIS A 73 -0.37 5.21 -17.09
N THR A 74 0.27 6.37 -16.88
CA THR A 74 0.30 7.43 -17.91
C THR A 74 1.64 7.56 -18.62
N ALA A 75 2.63 6.72 -18.28
CA ALA A 75 3.97 6.77 -18.87
C ALA A 75 3.97 6.69 -20.40
N SER A 76 3.06 5.92 -20.98
CA SER A 76 2.90 5.74 -22.42
C SER A 76 1.75 6.53 -23.05
N VAL A 77 1.01 7.30 -22.25
CA VAL A 77 -0.14 8.09 -22.75
C VAL A 77 0.36 9.36 -23.42
N TRP A 78 -0.13 9.61 -24.63
CA TRP A 78 0.18 10.80 -25.41
C TRP A 78 -0.58 12.06 -24.95
N ASP A 79 -1.40 11.95 -23.90
CA ASP A 79 -2.17 13.08 -23.36
C ASP A 79 -1.26 14.08 -22.65
N ASN A 80 -1.23 15.30 -23.17
CA ASN A 80 -0.45 16.40 -22.63
C ASN A 80 -0.89 16.84 -21.22
N LYS A 81 -2.17 16.65 -20.84
CA LYS A 81 -2.66 16.97 -19.49
C LYS A 81 -2.11 16.00 -18.44
N ALA A 82 -2.13 14.71 -18.73
CA ALA A 82 -1.57 13.70 -17.85
C ALA A 82 -0.07 13.96 -17.65
N LYS A 83 0.66 14.20 -18.73
CA LYS A 83 2.09 14.54 -18.68
C LYS A 83 2.40 15.81 -17.90
N ALA A 84 1.56 16.82 -17.98
CA ALA A 84 1.75 18.09 -17.26
C ALA A 84 1.51 17.97 -15.75
N ASN A 85 0.64 17.06 -15.31
CA ASN A 85 0.31 16.87 -13.90
C ASN A 85 1.28 15.92 -13.16
N THR A 86 1.90 14.98 -13.87
CA THR A 86 2.81 14.00 -13.27
C THR A 86 3.99 14.64 -12.53
N PRO A 87 4.69 15.67 -13.04
CA PRO A 87 5.77 16.32 -12.29
C PRO A 87 5.31 16.94 -10.97
N LYS A 88 4.10 17.53 -10.93
CA LYS A 88 3.54 18.11 -9.70
C LYS A 88 3.21 17.04 -8.67
N LEU A 89 2.60 15.94 -9.12
CA LEU A 89 2.33 14.78 -8.29
C LEU A 89 3.62 14.20 -7.68
N MET A 90 4.65 14.01 -8.52
CA MET A 90 5.94 13.47 -8.06
C MET A 90 6.63 14.42 -7.07
N ALA A 91 6.58 15.73 -7.30
CA ALA A 91 7.12 16.72 -6.37
C ALA A 91 6.40 16.67 -5.03
N PHE A 92 5.06 16.71 -5.04
CA PHE A 92 4.25 16.61 -3.81
C PHE A 92 4.57 15.33 -3.02
N MET A 93 4.56 14.19 -3.68
CA MET A 93 4.81 12.90 -3.02
C MET A 93 6.25 12.79 -2.50
N ASN A 94 7.21 13.33 -3.22
CA ASN A 94 8.61 13.39 -2.77
C ASN A 94 8.75 14.26 -1.52
N ASP A 95 8.13 15.45 -1.51
CA ASP A 95 8.15 16.36 -0.37
C ASP A 95 7.43 15.74 0.84
N PHE A 96 6.41 14.92 0.59
CA PHE A 96 5.71 14.17 1.62
C PHE A 96 6.55 13.00 2.20
N GLY A 97 7.63 12.60 1.54
CA GLY A 97 8.53 11.51 1.95
C GLY A 97 8.27 10.17 1.27
N VAL A 98 7.44 10.15 0.23
CA VAL A 98 7.19 8.95 -0.59
C VAL A 98 8.31 8.81 -1.64
N ILE A 99 8.81 7.61 -1.88
CA ILE A 99 9.81 7.35 -2.90
C ILE A 99 9.18 7.58 -4.29
N THR A 100 9.67 8.58 -5.01
CA THR A 100 9.19 8.94 -6.36
C THR A 100 10.18 8.60 -7.46
N ALA A 101 11.45 8.50 -7.13
CA ALA A 101 12.52 8.07 -8.02
C ALA A 101 13.63 7.44 -7.20
N ARG A 102 14.26 6.49 -7.80
CA ARG A 102 15.48 5.90 -7.26
C ARG A 102 16.61 6.00 -8.28
N ASP A 103 17.81 6.07 -7.84
CA ASP A 103 19.05 6.30 -8.58
C ASP A 103 19.59 5.08 -9.37
N PRO A 104 20.56 5.24 -10.31
CA PRO A 104 20.94 4.20 -11.29
C PRO A 104 21.58 2.93 -10.73
N LYS A 105 21.65 2.74 -9.44
CA LYS A 105 22.28 1.56 -8.83
C LYS A 105 21.29 0.62 -8.11
N GLY A 106 20.11 0.47 -8.61
CA GLY A 106 19.12 -0.42 -8.02
C GLY A 106 17.80 0.27 -7.68
N VAL A 107 17.38 1.14 -8.50
CA VAL A 107 16.48 2.19 -8.23
C VAL A 107 15.38 2.26 -9.24
N TYR A 108 14.18 2.33 -8.72
CA TYR A 108 12.96 2.39 -9.46
C TYR A 108 12.80 3.76 -10.12
N HIS A 109 12.36 3.78 -11.35
CA HIS A 109 11.96 5.00 -12.04
C HIS A 109 10.45 5.14 -11.94
N SER A 110 9.97 6.11 -11.17
CA SER A 110 8.54 6.32 -10.92
C SER A 110 7.71 6.43 -12.19
N MET A 111 8.31 6.89 -13.29
CA MET A 111 7.62 7.04 -14.57
C MET A 111 7.46 5.73 -15.37
N THR A 112 8.26 4.73 -15.11
CA THR A 112 8.31 3.51 -15.92
C THR A 112 8.12 2.23 -15.12
N ASP A 113 8.42 2.26 -13.82
CA ASP A 113 8.34 1.07 -13.00
C ASP A 113 6.90 0.81 -12.53
N VAL A 114 6.45 -0.40 -12.78
CA VAL A 114 5.09 -0.84 -12.46
C VAL A 114 4.91 -0.91 -10.95
N ILE A 115 3.90 -0.21 -10.43
CA ILE A 115 3.65 -0.06 -9.00
C ILE A 115 3.71 -1.39 -8.23
N HIS A 116 2.94 -2.39 -8.63
CA HIS A 116 2.84 -3.64 -7.89
C HIS A 116 4.14 -4.46 -7.92
N LYS A 117 4.96 -4.32 -8.98
CA LYS A 117 6.30 -4.91 -9.00
C LYS A 117 7.20 -4.25 -7.95
N VAL A 118 7.21 -2.92 -7.90
CA VAL A 118 8.02 -2.18 -6.94
C VAL A 118 7.58 -2.49 -5.51
N LEU A 119 6.27 -2.49 -5.23
CA LEU A 119 5.77 -2.85 -3.91
C LEU A 119 6.21 -4.25 -3.48
N ASN A 120 6.21 -5.21 -4.41
CA ASN A 120 6.73 -6.55 -4.15
C ASN A 120 8.23 -6.56 -3.84
N ASP A 121 9.01 -5.74 -4.55
CA ASP A 121 10.47 -5.68 -4.38
C ASP A 121 10.88 -4.98 -3.08
N ILE A 122 10.16 -3.92 -2.67
CA ILE A 122 10.45 -3.20 -1.40
C ILE A 122 9.88 -3.90 -0.17
N THR A 123 8.98 -4.85 -0.33
CA THR A 123 8.44 -5.64 0.78
C THR A 123 9.46 -6.68 1.21
N VAL A 124 10.06 -6.50 2.36
CA VAL A 124 11.08 -7.42 2.92
C VAL A 124 10.46 -8.50 3.80
N ASP A 125 9.29 -8.26 4.39
CA ASP A 125 8.58 -9.21 5.26
C ASP A 125 7.33 -9.74 4.55
N ASP A 126 7.26 -11.06 4.35
CA ASP A 126 6.12 -11.75 3.76
C ASP A 126 4.85 -11.74 4.65
N ARG A 127 4.97 -11.22 5.86
CA ARG A 127 3.87 -10.98 6.81
C ARG A 127 3.46 -9.50 6.89
N ALA A 128 3.85 -8.73 5.90
CA ALA A 128 3.46 -7.32 5.79
C ALA A 128 2.01 -7.15 5.36
N ILE A 129 1.41 -6.04 5.77
CA ILE A 129 0.15 -5.53 5.21
C ILE A 129 0.49 -4.41 4.24
N ILE A 130 -0.02 -4.52 3.02
CA ILE A 130 0.27 -3.63 1.90
C ILE A 130 -1.02 -3.01 1.39
N ILE A 131 -1.04 -1.70 1.27
CA ILE A 131 -2.14 -0.93 0.67
C ILE A 131 -1.63 -0.24 -0.59
N GLY A 132 -2.35 -0.37 -1.69
CA GLY A 132 -1.97 0.29 -2.94
C GLY A 132 -3.15 0.80 -3.75
N GLY A 133 -3.00 1.96 -4.38
CA GLY A 133 -3.98 2.59 -5.25
C GLY A 133 -4.10 1.92 -6.63
N ASP A 134 -3.88 0.61 -6.71
CA ASP A 134 -3.93 -0.19 -7.92
C ASP A 134 -4.56 -1.56 -7.65
N SER A 135 -5.41 -2.04 -8.54
CA SER A 135 -6.11 -3.32 -8.40
C SER A 135 -5.15 -4.53 -8.36
N HIS A 136 -3.96 -4.42 -8.96
CA HIS A 136 -2.95 -5.46 -9.00
C HIS A 136 -2.02 -5.44 -7.77
N THR A 137 -2.21 -4.53 -6.81
CA THR A 137 -1.48 -4.51 -5.54
C THR A 137 -1.48 -5.87 -4.86
N ARG A 138 -2.59 -6.60 -4.98
CA ARG A 138 -2.78 -7.97 -4.48
C ARG A 138 -1.77 -9.00 -5.00
N MET A 139 -0.98 -8.66 -6.03
CA MET A 139 0.11 -9.50 -6.54
C MET A 139 1.39 -9.40 -5.69
N SER A 140 1.45 -8.46 -4.76
CA SER A 140 2.58 -8.28 -3.85
C SER A 140 2.63 -9.37 -2.78
N LYS A 141 3.80 -9.51 -2.13
CA LYS A 141 3.99 -10.41 -0.98
C LYS A 141 3.11 -10.00 0.19
N GLY A 142 2.97 -10.89 1.17
CA GLY A 142 2.18 -10.61 2.36
C GLY A 142 0.67 -10.60 2.10
N VAL A 143 -0.05 -9.76 2.82
CA VAL A 143 -1.48 -9.52 2.60
C VAL A 143 -1.64 -8.13 1.99
N ALA A 144 -2.02 -8.10 0.71
CA ALA A 144 -2.00 -6.89 -0.09
C ALA A 144 -3.38 -6.56 -0.66
N PHE A 145 -3.76 -5.29 -0.56
CA PHE A 145 -5.07 -4.79 -0.99
C PHE A 145 -4.92 -3.65 -2.00
N GLY A 146 -5.71 -3.74 -3.08
CA GLY A 146 -6.02 -2.57 -3.91
C GLY A 146 -7.05 -1.71 -3.18
N ALA A 147 -6.80 -0.41 -3.07
CA ALA A 147 -7.60 0.52 -2.31
C ALA A 147 -7.86 1.82 -3.08
N ASP A 148 -8.86 2.57 -2.64
CA ASP A 148 -9.12 3.92 -3.13
C ASP A 148 -8.08 4.95 -2.61
N SER A 149 -8.11 6.14 -3.18
CA SER A 149 -7.17 7.22 -2.84
C SER A 149 -7.27 7.69 -1.40
N GLY A 150 -8.47 7.69 -0.81
CA GLY A 150 -8.67 8.06 0.60
C GLY A 150 -8.03 7.06 1.55
N THR A 151 -8.23 5.76 1.31
CA THR A 151 -7.58 4.70 2.08
C THR A 151 -6.05 4.75 1.95
N VAL A 152 -5.52 5.00 0.75
CA VAL A 152 -4.08 5.18 0.53
C VAL A 152 -3.57 6.40 1.30
N ALA A 153 -4.29 7.52 1.29
CA ALA A 153 -3.92 8.73 2.02
C ALA A 153 -3.90 8.49 3.53
N ILE A 154 -4.93 7.84 4.09
CA ILE A 154 -4.98 7.46 5.51
C ILE A 154 -3.78 6.58 5.87
N ALA A 155 -3.50 5.55 5.06
CA ALA A 155 -2.36 4.66 5.30
C ALA A 155 -1.02 5.41 5.27
N LEU A 156 -0.82 6.35 4.33
CA LEU A 156 0.37 7.20 4.27
C LEU A 156 0.50 8.11 5.51
N ALA A 157 -0.60 8.78 5.89
CA ALA A 157 -0.57 9.78 6.95
C ALA A 157 -0.47 9.17 8.35
N THR A 158 -1.15 8.04 8.59
CA THR A 158 -1.26 7.43 9.92
C THR A 158 -0.42 6.16 10.10
N GLY A 159 -0.10 5.48 9.00
CA GLY A 159 0.53 4.16 9.02
C GLY A 159 -0.42 3.04 9.44
N GLU A 160 -1.73 3.32 9.48
CA GLU A 160 -2.76 2.38 9.92
C GLU A 160 -3.95 2.37 8.96
N CYS A 161 -4.69 1.29 8.96
CA CYS A 161 -5.95 1.16 8.23
C CYS A 161 -6.92 0.30 9.02
N ALA A 162 -8.20 0.66 9.01
CA ALA A 162 -9.27 -0.16 9.58
C ALA A 162 -9.90 -1.02 8.47
N MET A 163 -9.97 -2.33 8.70
CA MET A 163 -10.55 -3.27 7.74
C MET A 163 -11.00 -4.56 8.40
N PRO A 164 -11.96 -5.29 7.83
CA PRO A 164 -12.28 -6.63 8.29
C PRO A 164 -11.19 -7.62 7.88
N ILE A 165 -10.95 -8.62 8.72
CA ILE A 165 -10.09 -9.76 8.36
C ILE A 165 -10.81 -10.57 7.28
N PRO A 166 -10.23 -10.73 6.08
CA PRO A 166 -10.88 -11.41 4.97
C PRO A 166 -10.93 -12.92 5.15
N GLU A 167 -11.87 -13.55 4.48
CA GLU A 167 -11.93 -15.00 4.37
C GLU A 167 -10.73 -15.56 3.61
N SER A 168 -10.26 -16.72 4.04
CA SER A 168 -9.17 -17.44 3.39
C SER A 168 -9.71 -18.59 2.55
N VAL A 169 -9.24 -18.70 1.31
CA VAL A 169 -9.55 -19.82 0.41
C VAL A 169 -8.29 -20.65 0.18
N LYS A 170 -8.36 -21.94 0.48
CA LYS A 170 -7.29 -22.88 0.18
C LYS A 170 -7.42 -23.37 -1.27
N VAL A 171 -6.44 -23.06 -2.10
CA VAL A 171 -6.33 -23.57 -3.48
C VAL A 171 -5.27 -24.66 -3.52
N THR A 172 -5.62 -25.82 -4.04
CA THR A 172 -4.69 -26.95 -4.21
C THR A 172 -4.53 -27.23 -5.69
N PHE A 173 -3.32 -27.09 -6.19
CA PHE A 173 -2.97 -27.50 -7.56
C PHE A 173 -2.58 -28.98 -7.56
N LYS A 174 -3.16 -29.75 -8.47
CA LYS A 174 -2.79 -31.14 -8.72
C LYS A 174 -2.22 -31.20 -10.12
N GLY A 175 -0.97 -31.67 -10.23
CA GLY A 175 -0.29 -31.97 -11.49
C GLY A 175 -0.61 -33.36 -12.00
#